data_940d04cd352e023b421d7cc8e8ba8d82
#
_entry.id   940d04cd352e023b421d7cc8e8ba8d82
#
_cell.length_a   1.000
_cell.length_b   1.000
_cell.length_c   1.000
_cell.angle_alpha   90.00
_cell.angle_beta   90.00
_cell.angle_gamma   90.00
#
_symmetry.space_group_name_H-M   'P 1'
#
loop_
_entity.id
_entity.type
_entity.pdbx_description
1 polymer ?
#
loop_
_entity_poly.entity_id
_entity_poly.type
_entity_poly.pdbx_seq_one_letter_code
_entity_poly.pdbx_strand_id
1 'polypeptide(L)'
;KKNIKNKSLILIVSDNTIGSLLAYIFSIINNHVAIIIDSKTSGQNILKIYKNYQPNYVFLAKKKEGILKKNCTIKYNFFDQILFKNKKNKKIKLNENLSLLLSTSGSMGSIKFVKLSKSNLKHNTDSIIKYLKINSRDSSITNLPISYSYMLSVINTHLEVGASIIISRYSLIEKKFWEILKNSKITS
;
A
#
# COMPACT_ATOMS: atom_id res chain seq x y z
N LYS A 1 13.02 11.31 5.32
CA LYS A 1 12.36 12.62 5.04
C LYS A 1 13.11 13.50 4.02
N LYS A 2 14.44 13.40 3.86
CA LYS A 2 15.22 14.36 3.01
C LYS A 2 15.11 14.15 1.49
N ASN A 3 14.54 13.07 0.97
CA ASN A 3 14.77 12.66 -0.42
C ASN A 3 13.60 12.79 -1.41
N ILE A 4 12.37 13.01 -0.94
CA ILE A 4 11.20 13.25 -1.79
C ILE A 4 10.50 14.52 -1.29
N LYS A 5 10.89 15.67 -1.85
CA LYS A 5 10.43 16.99 -1.37
C LYS A 5 9.08 17.41 -1.92
N ASN A 6 8.72 17.00 -3.15
CA ASN A 6 7.50 17.42 -3.83
C ASN A 6 6.47 16.29 -3.83
N LYS A 7 5.17 16.66 -3.88
CA LYS A 7 4.09 15.69 -4.07
C LYS A 7 4.40 14.81 -5.28
N SER A 8 4.47 13.51 -5.06
CA SER A 8 4.93 12.53 -6.05
C SER A 8 3.94 11.39 -6.19
N LEU A 9 3.89 10.80 -7.38
CA LEU A 9 3.15 9.56 -7.63
C LEU A 9 4.06 8.38 -7.31
N ILE A 10 3.62 7.51 -6.42
CA ILE A 10 4.39 6.36 -5.91
C ILE A 10 3.62 5.07 -6.19
N LEU A 11 4.18 4.19 -7.00
CA LEU A 11 3.65 2.84 -7.21
C LEU A 11 4.17 1.92 -6.10
N ILE A 12 3.27 1.25 -5.41
CA ILE A 12 3.58 0.27 -4.37
C ILE A 12 3.07 -1.10 -4.82
N VAL A 13 3.99 -1.99 -5.15
CA VAL A 13 3.68 -3.40 -5.41
C VAL A 13 3.73 -4.12 -4.07
N SER A 14 2.57 -4.24 -3.44
CA SER A 14 2.42 -4.58 -2.03
C SER A 14 2.26 -6.08 -1.79
N ASP A 15 2.87 -6.52 -0.73
CA ASP A 15 2.62 -7.80 -0.07
C ASP A 15 2.25 -7.50 1.39
N ASN A 16 1.76 -8.50 2.15
CA ASN A 16 1.54 -8.33 3.59
C ASN A 16 2.89 -8.36 4.32
N THR A 17 3.58 -7.22 4.27
CA THR A 17 4.91 -7.05 4.87
C THR A 17 5.06 -5.68 5.50
N ILE A 18 5.95 -5.58 6.47
CA ILE A 18 6.29 -4.30 7.12
C ILE A 18 6.75 -3.28 6.07
N GLY A 19 7.57 -3.69 5.10
CA GLY A 19 8.07 -2.79 4.05
C GLY A 19 6.95 -2.21 3.20
N SER A 20 5.95 -3.02 2.80
CA SER A 20 4.78 -2.56 2.04
C SER A 20 3.91 -1.61 2.86
N LEU A 21 3.64 -1.94 4.12
CA LEU A 21 2.85 -1.10 5.02
C LEU A 21 3.51 0.25 5.23
N LEU A 22 4.80 0.27 5.53
CA LEU A 22 5.54 1.50 5.74
C LEU A 22 5.67 2.34 4.46
N ALA A 23 5.75 1.71 3.28
CA ALA A 23 5.70 2.43 2.00
C ALA A 23 4.35 3.16 1.81
N TYR A 24 3.24 2.51 2.18
CA TYR A 24 1.92 3.13 2.17
C TYR A 24 1.84 4.30 3.17
N ILE A 25 2.17 4.06 4.44
CA ILE A 25 2.16 5.09 5.51
C ILE A 25 3.04 6.28 5.11
N PHE A 26 4.24 6.03 4.62
CA PHE A 26 5.14 7.07 4.13
C PHE A 26 4.47 7.93 3.06
N SER A 27 3.79 7.30 2.10
CA SER A 27 3.14 8.02 1.00
C SER A 27 2.02 8.93 1.52
N ILE A 28 1.17 8.43 2.42
CA ILE A 28 0.03 9.20 2.96
C ILE A 28 0.49 10.35 3.86
N ILE A 29 1.39 10.08 4.81
CA ILE A 29 1.85 11.09 5.79
C ILE A 29 2.63 12.22 5.09
N ASN A 30 3.38 11.93 4.03
CA ASN A 30 4.13 12.94 3.30
C ASN A 30 3.35 13.56 2.13
N ASN A 31 2.03 13.38 2.09
CA ASN A 31 1.13 13.95 1.07
C ASN A 31 1.50 13.54 -0.37
N HIS A 32 2.02 12.33 -0.57
CA HIS A 32 2.21 11.73 -1.88
C HIS A 32 0.94 11.01 -2.33
N VAL A 33 0.86 10.64 -3.61
CA VAL A 33 -0.21 9.81 -4.16
C VAL A 33 0.29 8.38 -4.29
N ALA A 34 -0.31 7.45 -3.57
CA ALA A 34 0.00 6.04 -3.69
C ALA A 34 -0.84 5.37 -4.79
N ILE A 35 -0.23 4.55 -5.65
CA ILE A 35 -0.89 3.52 -6.44
C ILE A 35 -0.57 2.19 -5.76
N ILE A 36 -1.57 1.49 -5.26
CA ILE A 36 -1.34 0.20 -4.60
C ILE A 36 -1.87 -0.92 -5.48
N ILE A 37 -1.02 -1.90 -5.74
CA ILE A 37 -1.35 -3.13 -6.46
C ILE A 37 -0.81 -4.35 -5.72
N ASP A 38 -1.46 -5.49 -5.91
CA ASP A 38 -1.05 -6.76 -5.32
C ASP A 38 0.30 -7.24 -5.89
N SER A 39 1.15 -7.80 -5.04
CA SER A 39 2.41 -8.43 -5.43
C SER A 39 2.22 -9.62 -6.37
N LYS A 40 1.03 -10.25 -6.40
CA LYS A 40 0.69 -11.32 -7.34
C LYS A 40 0.49 -10.81 -8.77
N THR A 41 0.37 -9.50 -8.97
CA THR A 41 0.30 -8.89 -10.31
C THR A 41 1.48 -9.32 -11.16
N SER A 42 1.21 -9.77 -12.40
CA SER A 42 2.25 -10.21 -13.32
C SER A 42 3.24 -9.10 -13.66
N GLY A 43 4.49 -9.45 -13.96
CA GLY A 43 5.51 -8.48 -14.34
C GLY A 43 5.11 -7.63 -15.55
N GLN A 44 4.40 -8.21 -16.53
CA GLN A 44 3.88 -7.50 -17.68
C GLN A 44 2.86 -6.42 -17.28
N ASN A 45 1.93 -6.74 -16.38
CA ASN A 45 0.94 -5.79 -15.88
C ASN A 45 1.59 -4.70 -15.01
N ILE A 46 2.57 -5.03 -14.19
CA ILE A 46 3.36 -4.03 -13.44
C ILE A 46 4.03 -3.05 -14.42
N LEU A 47 4.66 -3.55 -15.49
CA LEU A 47 5.28 -2.71 -16.52
C LEU A 47 4.25 -1.88 -17.28
N LYS A 48 3.06 -2.42 -17.57
CA LYS A 48 1.96 -1.69 -18.22
C LYS A 48 1.49 -0.53 -17.35
N ILE A 49 1.27 -0.77 -16.04
CA ILE A 49 0.92 0.28 -15.08
C ILE A 49 2.03 1.32 -14.99
N TYR A 50 3.28 0.88 -14.86
CA TYR A 50 4.44 1.77 -14.83
C TYR A 50 4.52 2.67 -16.07
N LYS A 51 4.33 2.12 -17.27
CA LYS A 51 4.35 2.88 -18.54
C LYS A 51 3.20 3.88 -18.65
N ASN A 52 1.99 3.48 -18.23
CA ASN A 52 0.79 4.32 -18.35
C ASN A 52 0.78 5.47 -17.33
N TYR A 53 1.14 5.19 -16.09
CA TYR A 53 1.08 6.17 -14.99
C TYR A 53 2.40 6.90 -14.75
N GLN A 54 3.53 6.38 -15.23
CA GLN A 54 4.87 6.95 -15.10
C GLN A 54 5.21 7.43 -13.67
N PRO A 55 5.00 6.60 -12.63
CA PRO A 55 5.21 7.03 -11.25
C PRO A 55 6.64 7.57 -11.06
N ASN A 56 6.78 8.57 -10.18
CA ASN A 56 8.10 9.13 -9.84
C ASN A 56 8.96 8.12 -9.10
N TYR A 57 8.31 7.31 -8.24
CA TYR A 57 8.97 6.28 -7.44
C TYR A 57 8.17 4.99 -7.45
N VAL A 58 8.88 3.88 -7.22
CA VAL A 58 8.26 2.56 -7.09
C VAL A 58 8.85 1.83 -5.90
N PHE A 59 8.00 1.35 -5.00
CA PHE A 59 8.36 0.32 -4.03
C PHE A 59 8.03 -1.05 -4.62
N LEU A 60 9.02 -1.91 -4.65
CA LEU A 60 8.94 -3.24 -5.24
C LEU A 60 9.74 -4.23 -4.41
N ALA A 61 9.18 -5.42 -4.16
CA ALA A 61 9.87 -6.46 -3.43
C ALA A 61 11.20 -6.83 -4.10
N LYS A 62 12.25 -7.07 -3.31
CA LYS A 62 13.61 -7.41 -3.78
C LYS A 62 13.60 -8.55 -4.80
N LYS A 63 12.78 -9.59 -4.57
CA LYS A 63 12.62 -10.73 -5.49
C LYS A 63 12.11 -10.37 -6.89
N LYS A 64 11.56 -9.18 -7.09
CA LYS A 64 11.00 -8.67 -8.36
C LYS A 64 11.83 -7.53 -8.98
N GLU A 65 12.99 -7.21 -8.43
CA GLU A 65 13.81 -6.05 -8.84
C GLU A 65 14.08 -6.00 -10.36
N GLY A 66 14.26 -7.15 -11.00
CA GLY A 66 14.54 -7.26 -12.42
C GLY A 66 13.50 -6.60 -13.34
N ILE A 67 12.23 -6.50 -12.88
CA ILE A 67 11.13 -5.95 -13.69
C ILE A 67 11.40 -4.48 -14.10
N LEU A 68 12.00 -3.68 -13.21
CA LEU A 68 12.17 -2.23 -13.42
C LEU A 68 13.62 -1.79 -13.60
N LYS A 69 14.58 -2.71 -13.54
CA LYS A 69 16.04 -2.41 -13.56
C LYS A 69 16.47 -1.54 -14.76
N LYS A 70 15.86 -1.76 -15.94
CA LYS A 70 16.15 -0.96 -17.16
C LYS A 70 15.58 0.47 -17.07
N ASN A 71 14.46 0.67 -16.38
CA ASN A 71 13.69 1.91 -16.40
C ASN A 71 13.92 2.81 -15.18
N CYS A 72 14.45 2.26 -14.10
CA CYS A 72 14.58 2.91 -12.82
C CYS A 72 16.01 2.80 -12.27
N THR A 73 16.34 3.70 -11.36
CA THR A 73 17.55 3.62 -10.53
C THR A 73 17.16 3.24 -9.11
N ILE A 74 17.92 2.33 -8.49
CA ILE A 74 17.77 1.98 -7.07
C ILE A 74 18.18 3.18 -6.22
N LYS A 75 17.34 3.54 -5.24
CA LYS A 75 17.64 4.60 -4.28
C LYS A 75 17.94 4.04 -2.90
N TYR A 76 17.09 3.15 -2.40
CA TYR A 76 17.26 2.55 -1.08
C TYR A 76 16.73 1.12 -1.05
N ASN A 77 17.37 0.30 -0.24
CA ASN A 77 16.82 -0.94 0.27
C ASN A 77 16.07 -0.62 1.57
N PHE A 78 14.84 -1.09 1.68
CA PHE A 78 13.96 -0.78 2.79
C PHE A 78 13.19 -2.04 3.22
N PHE A 79 13.64 -2.70 4.27
CA PHE A 79 13.13 -4.01 4.66
C PHE A 79 13.19 -5.01 3.50
N ASP A 80 12.03 -5.55 3.11
CA ASP A 80 11.87 -6.48 1.97
C ASP A 80 11.61 -5.76 0.63
N GLN A 81 11.53 -4.42 0.65
CA GLN A 81 11.26 -3.59 -0.52
C GLN A 81 12.52 -2.86 -1.01
N ILE A 82 12.52 -2.53 -2.28
CA ILE A 82 13.48 -1.59 -2.89
C ILE A 82 12.71 -0.37 -3.35
N LEU A 83 13.20 0.81 -2.99
CA LEU A 83 12.73 2.07 -3.54
C LEU A 83 13.50 2.39 -4.83
N PHE A 84 12.76 2.39 -5.93
CA PHE A 84 13.25 2.80 -7.23
C PHE A 84 12.83 4.23 -7.54
N LYS A 85 13.71 4.99 -8.21
CA LYS A 85 13.38 6.27 -8.83
C LYS A 85 13.26 6.09 -10.34
N ASN A 86 12.20 6.62 -10.95
CA ASN A 86 12.01 6.64 -12.38
C ASN A 86 13.11 7.49 -13.06
N LYS A 87 13.82 6.93 -14.04
CA LYS A 87 14.87 7.65 -14.78
C LYS A 87 14.31 8.86 -15.55
N LYS A 88 13.10 8.74 -16.10
CA LYS A 88 12.45 9.81 -16.87
C LYS A 88 11.93 10.95 -16.01
N ASN A 89 11.65 10.69 -14.74
CA ASN A 89 11.22 11.63 -13.68
C ASN A 89 10.41 12.84 -14.19
N LYS A 90 9.39 12.59 -15.01
CA LYS A 90 8.50 13.65 -15.52
C LYS A 90 7.79 14.34 -14.37
N LYS A 91 7.68 15.66 -14.42
CA LYS A 91 6.80 16.41 -13.51
C LYS A 91 5.36 16.07 -13.87
N ILE A 92 4.68 15.36 -12.98
CA ILE A 92 3.25 15.02 -13.12
C ILE A 92 2.49 16.04 -12.29
N LYS A 93 1.52 16.73 -12.93
CA LYS A 93 0.60 17.60 -12.20
C LYS A 93 -0.42 16.71 -11.48
N LEU A 94 -0.26 16.54 -10.17
CA LEU A 94 -1.16 15.78 -9.32
C LEU A 94 -2.16 16.72 -8.66
N ASN A 95 -3.44 16.31 -8.60
CA ASN A 95 -4.44 17.04 -7.85
C ASN A 95 -4.05 17.06 -6.35
N GLU A 96 -4.19 18.22 -5.71
CA GLU A 96 -3.77 18.43 -4.32
C GLU A 96 -4.51 17.54 -3.33
N ASN A 97 -5.77 17.24 -3.60
CA ASN A 97 -6.61 16.39 -2.74
C ASN A 97 -6.42 14.89 -2.99
N LEU A 98 -5.82 14.49 -4.14
CA LEU A 98 -5.63 13.07 -4.46
C LEU A 98 -4.58 12.45 -3.52
N SER A 99 -4.90 11.31 -2.92
CA SER A 99 -4.02 10.56 -2.00
C SER A 99 -3.79 9.11 -2.42
N LEU A 100 -4.80 8.45 -2.99
CA LEU A 100 -4.72 7.02 -3.28
C LEU A 100 -5.37 6.68 -4.61
N LEU A 101 -4.72 5.81 -5.35
CA LEU A 101 -5.26 5.11 -6.51
C LEU A 101 -5.34 3.63 -6.15
N LEU A 102 -6.56 3.12 -5.97
CA LEU A 102 -6.82 1.74 -5.57
C LEU A 102 -7.37 0.94 -6.74
N SER A 103 -6.76 -0.21 -7.04
CA SER A 103 -7.22 -1.07 -8.13
C SER A 103 -8.58 -1.66 -7.84
N THR A 104 -9.45 -1.67 -8.85
CA THR A 104 -10.70 -2.44 -8.81
C THR A 104 -10.45 -3.83 -9.36
N SER A 105 -11.27 -4.81 -8.94
CA SER A 105 -11.31 -6.16 -9.51
C SER A 105 -11.91 -6.12 -10.92
N GLY A 106 -11.21 -5.45 -11.86
CA GLY A 106 -11.67 -5.34 -13.24
C GLY A 106 -11.56 -6.69 -13.96
N SER A 107 -12.68 -7.23 -14.39
CA SER A 107 -12.75 -8.29 -15.39
C SER A 107 -12.14 -7.79 -16.70
N MET A 108 -11.25 -8.62 -17.32
CA MET A 108 -10.71 -8.44 -18.65
C MET A 108 -9.82 -7.22 -18.95
N GLY A 109 -8.53 -7.38 -18.77
CA GLY A 109 -7.49 -6.77 -19.62
C GLY A 109 -6.91 -5.42 -19.21
N SER A 110 -7.63 -4.55 -18.52
CA SER A 110 -7.09 -3.26 -18.06
C SER A 110 -7.35 -3.04 -16.57
N ILE A 111 -6.29 -2.88 -15.79
CA ILE A 111 -6.42 -2.53 -14.36
C ILE A 111 -6.93 -1.09 -14.29
N LYS A 112 -8.15 -0.93 -13.79
CA LYS A 112 -8.77 0.37 -13.51
C LYS A 112 -8.49 0.78 -12.06
N PHE A 113 -8.39 2.09 -11.81
CA PHE A 113 -8.15 2.63 -10.48
C PHE A 113 -9.24 3.60 -10.07
N VAL A 114 -9.71 3.45 -8.84
CA VAL A 114 -10.54 4.46 -8.16
C VAL A 114 -9.62 5.50 -7.58
N LYS A 115 -9.98 6.77 -7.73
CA LYS A 115 -9.26 7.92 -7.16
C LYS A 115 -9.87 8.26 -5.81
N LEU A 116 -9.06 8.22 -4.77
CA LEU A 116 -9.48 8.55 -3.42
C LEU A 116 -8.72 9.78 -2.92
N SER A 117 -9.47 10.73 -2.40
CA SER A 117 -8.92 11.93 -1.77
C SER A 117 -8.48 11.63 -0.33
N LYS A 118 -7.70 12.55 0.26
CA LYS A 118 -7.36 12.51 1.67
C LYS A 118 -8.62 12.55 2.56
N SER A 119 -9.63 13.37 2.18
CA SER A 119 -10.90 13.44 2.90
C SER A 119 -11.70 12.15 2.82
N ASN A 120 -11.72 11.47 1.66
CA ASN A 120 -12.39 10.17 1.55
C ASN A 120 -11.77 9.15 2.53
N LEU A 121 -10.44 9.08 2.59
CA LEU A 121 -9.75 8.17 3.51
C LEU A 121 -10.09 8.53 4.97
N LYS A 122 -10.01 9.81 5.34
CA LYS A 122 -10.28 10.27 6.69
C LYS A 122 -11.72 10.00 7.13
N HIS A 123 -12.72 10.41 6.33
CA HIS A 123 -14.13 10.19 6.66
C HIS A 123 -14.49 8.70 6.78
N ASN A 124 -13.96 7.86 5.87
CA ASN A 124 -14.16 6.41 5.96
C ASN A 124 -13.57 5.86 7.26
N THR A 125 -12.34 6.26 7.60
CA THR A 125 -11.64 5.85 8.82
C THR A 125 -12.43 6.26 10.06
N ASP A 126 -12.83 7.53 10.16
CA ASP A 126 -13.57 8.06 11.33
C ASP A 126 -14.93 7.37 11.49
N SER A 127 -15.64 7.13 10.39
CA SER A 127 -16.94 6.46 10.40
C SER A 127 -16.84 5.02 10.92
N ILE A 128 -15.82 4.29 10.49
CA ILE A 128 -15.60 2.90 10.94
C ILE A 128 -15.18 2.88 12.42
N ILE A 129 -14.26 3.76 12.84
CA ILE A 129 -13.84 3.87 14.25
C ILE A 129 -15.06 4.12 15.13
N LYS A 130 -15.91 5.06 14.75
CA LYS A 130 -17.13 5.41 15.51
C LYS A 130 -18.09 4.25 15.58
N TYR A 131 -18.34 3.57 14.45
CA TYR A 131 -19.31 2.47 14.36
C TYR A 131 -18.85 1.23 15.13
N LEU A 132 -17.59 0.83 14.95
CA LEU A 132 -17.01 -0.35 15.61
C LEU A 132 -16.43 -0.05 16.99
N LYS A 133 -16.40 1.23 17.42
CA LYS A 133 -15.82 1.68 18.70
C LYS A 133 -14.36 1.28 18.88
N ILE A 134 -13.59 1.27 17.77
CA ILE A 134 -12.17 0.90 17.79
C ILE A 134 -11.39 1.91 18.64
N ASN A 135 -10.49 1.41 19.48
CA ASN A 135 -9.68 2.24 20.39
C ASN A 135 -8.21 1.73 20.43
N SER A 136 -7.34 2.45 21.15
CA SER A 136 -5.90 2.17 21.21
C SER A 136 -5.52 0.82 21.83
N ARG A 137 -6.44 0.15 22.55
CA ARG A 137 -6.21 -1.17 23.14
C ARG A 137 -6.51 -2.31 22.19
N ASP A 138 -7.13 -2.00 21.04
CA ASP A 138 -7.47 -3.01 20.04
C ASP A 138 -6.24 -3.52 19.30
N SER A 139 -6.38 -4.70 18.76
CA SER A 139 -5.37 -5.36 17.96
C SER A 139 -6.02 -6.12 16.81
N SER A 140 -5.56 -5.93 15.61
CA SER A 140 -6.04 -6.63 14.41
C SER A 140 -4.92 -7.40 13.72
N ILE A 141 -5.29 -8.31 12.81
CA ILE A 141 -4.35 -9.08 11.99
C ILE A 141 -4.65 -8.92 10.51
N THR A 142 -3.61 -8.80 9.69
CA THR A 142 -3.80 -8.77 8.23
C THR A 142 -4.15 -10.16 7.72
N ASN A 143 -5.35 -10.33 7.16
CA ASN A 143 -5.85 -11.58 6.58
C ASN A 143 -6.07 -11.51 5.08
N LEU A 144 -6.07 -10.31 4.51
CA LEU A 144 -6.18 -10.02 3.09
C LEU A 144 -5.00 -9.16 2.62
N PRO A 145 -4.71 -9.13 1.30
CA PRO A 145 -3.67 -8.24 0.77
C PRO A 145 -3.92 -6.77 1.10
N ILE A 146 -2.86 -6.04 1.44
CA ILE A 146 -2.90 -4.59 1.73
C ILE A 146 -3.47 -3.79 0.55
N SER A 147 -3.42 -4.34 -0.66
CA SER A 147 -4.01 -3.72 -1.86
C SER A 147 -5.54 -3.74 -1.89
N TYR A 148 -6.20 -4.44 -0.98
CA TYR A 148 -7.67 -4.46 -0.89
C TYR A 148 -8.20 -3.33 -0.01
N SER A 149 -9.31 -2.72 -0.44
CA SER A 149 -9.94 -1.60 0.29
C SER A 149 -10.29 -1.95 1.74
N TYR A 150 -10.81 -3.16 1.96
CA TYR A 150 -11.12 -3.65 3.31
C TYR A 150 -9.88 -3.64 4.21
N MET A 151 -8.76 -4.23 3.77
CA MET A 151 -7.55 -4.29 4.58
C MET A 151 -6.94 -2.90 4.82
N LEU A 152 -7.00 -2.01 3.83
CA LEU A 152 -6.60 -0.61 4.04
C LEU A 152 -7.48 0.11 5.06
N SER A 153 -8.78 -0.20 5.11
CA SER A 153 -9.68 0.35 6.14
C SER A 153 -9.29 -0.14 7.53
N VAL A 154 -8.99 -1.43 7.69
CA VAL A 154 -8.49 -1.98 8.97
C VAL A 154 -7.19 -1.30 9.37
N ILE A 155 -6.23 -1.18 8.45
CA ILE A 155 -4.95 -0.51 8.70
C ILE A 155 -5.15 0.95 9.13
N ASN A 156 -5.94 1.70 8.37
CA ASN A 156 -6.14 3.12 8.65
C ASN A 156 -6.83 3.36 9.99
N THR A 157 -7.85 2.57 10.34
CA THR A 157 -8.59 2.69 11.60
C THR A 157 -7.70 2.40 12.81
N HIS A 158 -6.93 1.31 12.75
CA HIS A 158 -6.04 0.94 13.86
C HIS A 158 -4.88 1.92 14.04
N LEU A 159 -4.28 2.38 12.94
CA LEU A 159 -3.22 3.39 13.00
C LEU A 159 -3.72 4.74 13.53
N GLU A 160 -4.95 5.14 13.15
CA GLU A 160 -5.54 6.43 13.58
C GLU A 160 -5.73 6.49 15.09
N VAL A 161 -6.15 5.39 15.72
CA VAL A 161 -6.37 5.32 17.17
C VAL A 161 -5.14 4.86 17.96
N GLY A 162 -4.02 4.57 17.29
CA GLY A 162 -2.82 4.03 17.95
C GLY A 162 -2.94 2.58 18.40
N ALA A 163 -3.83 1.80 17.79
CA ALA A 163 -4.01 0.37 18.02
C ALA A 163 -2.94 -0.47 17.32
N SER A 164 -2.86 -1.75 17.68
CA SER A 164 -1.86 -2.68 17.15
C SER A 164 -2.33 -3.37 15.86
N ILE A 165 -1.39 -3.64 14.96
CA ILE A 165 -1.65 -4.44 13.76
C ILE A 165 -0.58 -5.52 13.64
N ILE A 166 -1.00 -6.78 13.62
CA ILE A 166 -0.15 -7.92 13.35
C ILE A 166 -0.13 -8.18 11.85
N ILE A 167 1.06 -8.14 11.26
CA ILE A 167 1.22 -8.38 9.84
C ILE A 167 1.45 -9.86 9.61
N SER A 168 0.51 -10.53 8.94
CA SER A 168 0.60 -11.92 8.54
C SER A 168 0.73 -12.07 7.04
N ARG A 169 1.65 -12.92 6.59
CA ARG A 169 1.76 -13.34 5.18
C ARG A 169 0.91 -14.56 4.87
N TYR A 170 0.40 -15.20 5.90
CA TYR A 170 -0.38 -16.44 5.78
C TYR A 170 -1.84 -16.10 5.52
N SER A 171 -2.48 -16.88 4.66
CA SER A 171 -3.89 -16.78 4.36
C SER A 171 -4.73 -17.57 5.37
N LEU A 172 -6.04 -17.31 5.39
CA LEU A 172 -7.01 -17.98 6.28
C LEU A 172 -7.05 -19.51 6.13
N ILE A 173 -6.60 -20.05 5.00
CA ILE A 173 -6.56 -21.51 4.76
C ILE A 173 -5.28 -22.17 5.32
N GLU A 174 -4.30 -21.39 5.74
CA GLU A 174 -3.02 -21.89 6.22
C GLU A 174 -3.03 -22.06 7.74
N LYS A 175 -2.62 -23.22 8.24
CA LYS A 175 -2.56 -23.52 9.68
C LYS A 175 -1.77 -22.47 10.48
N LYS A 176 -0.68 -21.97 9.92
CA LYS A 176 0.16 -20.94 10.55
C LYS A 176 -0.58 -19.64 10.83
N PHE A 177 -1.57 -19.25 10.01
CA PHE A 177 -2.41 -18.09 10.30
C PHE A 177 -3.14 -18.24 11.62
N TRP A 178 -3.76 -19.41 11.82
CA TRP A 178 -4.52 -19.74 13.03
C TRP A 178 -3.64 -19.88 14.26
N GLU A 179 -2.41 -20.39 14.11
CA GLU A 179 -1.42 -20.43 15.18
C GLU A 179 -1.05 -19.01 15.65
N ILE A 180 -0.80 -18.07 14.70
CA ILE A 180 -0.55 -16.67 15.03
C ILE A 180 -1.78 -16.06 15.73
N LEU A 181 -2.98 -16.28 15.19
CA LEU A 181 -4.23 -15.76 15.75
C LEU A 181 -4.43 -16.22 17.20
N LYS A 182 -4.22 -17.53 17.48
CA LYS A 182 -4.36 -18.09 18.84
C LYS A 182 -3.34 -17.55 19.83
N ASN A 183 -2.11 -17.31 19.36
CA ASN A 183 -1.01 -16.82 20.20
C ASN A 183 -0.99 -15.29 20.36
N SER A 184 -1.85 -14.60 19.66
CA SER A 184 -1.94 -13.15 19.67
C SER A 184 -3.25 -12.69 20.30
N LYS A 185 -3.21 -11.59 21.06
CA LYS A 185 -4.42 -10.98 21.65
C LYS A 185 -5.11 -10.12 20.56
N ILE A 186 -5.77 -10.77 19.61
CA ILE A 186 -6.57 -10.08 18.59
C ILE A 186 -7.94 -9.76 19.17
N THR A 187 -8.40 -8.51 18.99
CA THR A 187 -9.68 -8.02 19.53
C THR A 187 -10.68 -7.62 18.45
N SER A 188 -10.18 -7.34 17.23
CA SER A 188 -10.98 -6.85 16.11
C SER A 188 -10.51 -7.37 14.75
#